data_ccbb3265263958f8b03a3fe8130b9309
#
_entry.id   ccbb3265263958f8b03a3fe8130b9309
#
_cell.length_a   1.000
_cell.length_b   1.000
_cell.length_c   1.000
_cell.angle_alpha   90.00
_cell.angle_beta   90.00
_cell.angle_gamma   90.00
#
_symmetry.space_group_name_H-M   'P 1'
#
loop_
_entity.id
_entity.type
_entity.pdbx_description
1 polymer ?
#
loop_
_entity_poly.entity_id
_entity_poly.type
_entity_poly.pdbx_seq_one_letter_code
_entity_poly.pdbx_strand_id
1 'polypeptide(L)'
;MNQLSLTLAVFAAAVALAGIPAHAQDKAAPAKAPAAPAPAAAAPAAGKELFPKPYFDFLLKERLAQGQPDTPELRNAIRDELNTRELLVREAKKKGMEKSSDVKNQMDLAAQTVLVRAYVADWIKANPIPDAALRKEYEAIKAQMGDKEYKVRHILVEKEDEAKEIIAALQKGDKFETLAERSKDPGSKAKGGDLDWNAPGNFVKPFSDAMVKLPKGKFTTQPVQTQFGWHVIAVDEIRDAKVPPFEEVKPQLQQRLQAQYLDQYFKELRAKAGA
;
A
#
# COMPACT_ATOMS: atom_id res chain seq x y z
N MET A 1 -3.47 8.32 25.71
CA MET A 1 -2.00 8.33 25.76
C MET A 1 -1.49 7.27 24.83
N ASN A 2 -0.87 7.79 23.84
CA ASN A 2 0.05 7.28 22.82
C ASN A 2 -0.35 6.08 21.97
N GLN A 3 -0.90 6.45 20.89
CA GLN A 3 -0.85 5.84 19.58
C GLN A 3 0.59 5.73 19.07
N LEU A 4 1.12 4.53 19.01
CA LEU A 4 2.27 4.22 18.17
C LEU A 4 1.73 3.69 16.84
N SER A 5 1.34 4.61 15.98
CA SER A 5 1.25 4.34 14.55
C SER A 5 2.68 4.28 14.01
N LEU A 6 3.31 3.12 14.10
CA LEU A 6 4.55 2.84 13.40
C LEU A 6 4.16 2.52 11.96
N THR A 7 4.11 3.56 11.14
CA THR A 7 4.12 3.44 9.69
C THR A 7 5.42 2.74 9.30
N LEU A 8 5.30 1.48 8.91
CA LEU A 8 6.36 0.71 8.28
C LEU A 8 6.64 1.35 6.92
N ALA A 9 7.62 2.25 6.89
CA ALA A 9 8.19 2.75 5.64
C ALA A 9 8.92 1.58 4.98
N VAL A 10 8.20 0.84 4.15
CA VAL A 10 8.79 -0.10 3.21
C VAL A 10 9.68 0.72 2.29
N PHE A 11 10.98 0.47 2.37
CA PHE A 11 11.99 1.01 1.49
C PHE A 11 11.69 0.62 0.03
N ALA A 12 10.87 1.39 -0.62
CA ALA A 12 10.85 1.48 -2.07
C ALA A 12 11.90 2.53 -2.46
N ALA A 13 13.17 2.13 -2.44
CA ALA A 13 14.22 2.91 -3.08
C ALA A 13 14.07 2.70 -4.60
N ALA A 14 13.16 3.45 -5.20
CA ALA A 14 13.23 3.75 -6.61
C ALA A 14 14.51 4.59 -6.80
N VAL A 15 15.50 4.02 -7.45
CA VAL A 15 16.64 4.79 -7.98
C VAL A 15 16.08 5.64 -9.12
N ALA A 16 15.58 6.82 -8.77
CA ALA A 16 15.32 7.86 -9.73
C ALA A 16 16.71 8.39 -10.16
N LEU A 17 17.12 8.06 -11.36
CA LEU A 17 18.12 8.83 -12.07
C LEU A 17 17.59 10.25 -12.19
N ALA A 18 18.24 11.19 -11.50
CA ALA A 18 17.91 12.60 -11.52
C ALA A 18 17.95 13.12 -12.95
N GLY A 19 16.78 13.42 -13.49
CA GLY A 19 16.62 14.19 -14.71
C GLY A 19 17.04 15.64 -14.43
N ILE A 20 17.85 16.20 -15.30
CA ILE A 20 18.24 17.61 -15.36
C ILE A 20 16.96 18.44 -15.59
N PRO A 21 16.71 19.54 -14.87
CA PRO A 21 15.51 20.34 -15.08
C PRO A 21 15.61 21.09 -16.42
N ALA A 22 14.64 20.83 -17.30
CA ALA A 22 14.42 21.66 -18.49
C ALA A 22 13.63 22.90 -18.09
N HIS A 23 14.22 24.07 -18.31
CA HIS A 23 13.56 25.38 -18.21
C HIS A 23 12.87 25.73 -19.54
N ALA A 24 11.75 26.42 -19.39
CA ALA A 24 11.06 27.25 -20.37
C ALA A 24 10.20 26.55 -21.44
N GLN A 25 8.88 26.62 -21.19
CA GLN A 25 7.87 26.59 -22.25
C GLN A 25 7.87 27.95 -22.97
N ASP A 26 8.03 27.93 -24.29
CA ASP A 26 7.56 29.01 -25.14
C ASP A 26 6.77 28.43 -26.33
N LYS A 27 5.73 29.18 -26.70
CA LYS A 27 4.67 28.78 -27.62
C LYS A 27 5.21 28.60 -29.04
N ALA A 28 4.96 27.47 -29.66
CA ALA A 28 5.17 27.27 -31.09
C ALA A 28 3.93 26.75 -31.81
N ALA A 29 3.70 27.33 -33.00
CA ALA A 29 2.65 27.06 -33.94
C ALA A 29 2.74 25.66 -34.61
N PRO A 30 1.70 25.18 -35.34
CA PRO A 30 1.60 23.77 -35.72
C PRO A 30 2.63 23.39 -36.79
N ALA A 31 3.40 22.36 -36.51
CA ALA A 31 4.40 21.82 -37.39
C ALA A 31 3.83 20.79 -38.37
N LYS A 32 4.32 20.89 -39.58
CA LYS A 32 4.15 20.07 -40.77
C LYS A 32 4.48 18.59 -40.49
N ALA A 33 3.75 17.69 -41.16
CA ALA A 33 3.95 16.23 -41.06
C ALA A 33 5.39 15.81 -41.30
N PRO A 34 5.89 14.80 -40.57
CA PRO A 34 7.27 14.35 -40.73
C PRO A 34 7.47 13.55 -42.02
N ALA A 35 8.56 13.85 -42.71
CA ALA A 35 9.06 13.12 -43.85
C ALA A 35 9.48 11.71 -43.46
N ALA A 36 9.41 10.75 -44.38
CA ALA A 36 9.81 9.35 -44.20
C ALA A 36 11.23 9.23 -43.68
N PRO A 37 11.52 8.22 -42.83
CA PRO A 37 12.84 8.04 -42.24
C PRO A 37 13.87 7.70 -43.33
N ALA A 38 14.98 8.41 -43.27
CA ALA A 38 16.16 8.10 -44.08
C ALA A 38 16.70 6.71 -43.72
N PRO A 39 17.35 5.99 -44.65
CA PRO A 39 17.89 4.66 -44.38
C PRO A 39 18.87 4.70 -43.18
N ALA A 40 18.67 3.79 -42.24
CA ALA A 40 19.49 3.67 -41.05
C ALA A 40 20.97 3.61 -41.40
N ALA A 41 21.73 4.59 -40.94
CA ALA A 41 23.19 4.52 -40.98
C ALA A 41 23.64 3.25 -40.27
N ALA A 42 24.51 2.48 -40.91
CA ALA A 42 25.09 1.26 -40.34
C ALA A 42 25.63 1.58 -38.94
N ALA A 43 25.22 0.79 -37.95
CA ALA A 43 25.70 0.95 -36.57
C ALA A 43 27.22 0.96 -36.55
N PRO A 44 27.86 1.90 -35.83
CA PRO A 44 29.31 1.93 -35.71
C PRO A 44 29.79 0.60 -35.14
N ALA A 45 30.89 0.06 -35.72
CA ALA A 45 31.51 -1.16 -35.24
C ALA A 45 31.71 -1.10 -33.73
N ALA A 46 31.27 -2.13 -33.00
CA ALA A 46 31.33 -2.19 -31.55
C ALA A 46 32.74 -1.81 -31.08
N GLY A 47 32.89 -0.68 -30.41
CA GLY A 47 34.14 -0.24 -29.80
C GLY A 47 34.61 -1.27 -28.77
N LYS A 48 35.90 -1.21 -28.42
CA LYS A 48 36.50 -2.10 -27.41
C LYS A 48 35.69 -2.06 -26.11
N GLU A 49 35.19 -3.22 -25.67
CA GLU A 49 34.52 -3.34 -24.37
C GLU A 49 35.52 -3.07 -23.23
N LEU A 50 35.21 -2.08 -22.40
CA LEU A 50 36.05 -1.64 -21.28
C LEU A 50 35.65 -2.27 -19.95
N PHE A 51 34.49 -2.93 -19.92
CA PHE A 51 33.84 -3.49 -18.74
C PHE A 51 33.93 -5.02 -18.72
N PRO A 52 33.78 -5.67 -17.55
CA PRO A 52 33.71 -7.13 -17.45
C PRO A 52 32.44 -7.70 -18.11
N LYS A 53 32.57 -8.76 -18.92
CA LYS A 53 31.44 -9.42 -19.59
C LYS A 53 30.24 -9.74 -18.67
N PRO A 54 30.40 -10.20 -17.39
CA PRO A 54 29.28 -10.45 -16.50
C PRO A 54 28.37 -9.23 -16.26
N TYR A 55 28.86 -8.02 -16.38
CA TYR A 55 28.05 -6.80 -16.23
C TYR A 55 27.07 -6.63 -17.39
N PHE A 56 27.55 -6.93 -18.60
CA PHE A 56 26.68 -6.94 -19.78
C PHE A 56 25.58 -7.99 -19.67
N ASP A 57 25.98 -9.22 -19.36
CA ASP A 57 25.04 -10.34 -19.24
C ASP A 57 23.99 -10.07 -18.16
N PHE A 58 24.38 -9.46 -17.05
CA PHE A 58 23.49 -9.06 -15.97
C PHE A 58 22.48 -7.98 -16.42
N LEU A 59 22.95 -6.88 -17.00
CA LEU A 59 22.07 -5.79 -17.45
C LEU A 59 21.14 -6.25 -18.57
N LEU A 60 21.64 -7.05 -19.52
CA LEU A 60 20.79 -7.62 -20.56
C LEU A 60 19.67 -8.47 -19.96
N LYS A 61 19.99 -9.37 -19.03
CA LYS A 61 18.99 -10.16 -18.33
C LYS A 61 17.94 -9.31 -17.62
N GLU A 62 18.37 -8.23 -16.95
CA GLU A 62 17.43 -7.30 -16.27
C GLU A 62 16.50 -6.60 -17.27
N ARG A 63 17.03 -6.10 -18.39
CA ARG A 63 16.22 -5.41 -19.42
C ARG A 63 15.20 -6.37 -20.07
N LEU A 64 15.61 -7.61 -20.35
CA LEU A 64 14.70 -8.64 -20.87
C LEU A 64 13.62 -9.00 -19.85
N ALA A 65 13.95 -9.10 -18.56
CA ALA A 65 12.97 -9.35 -17.50
C ALA A 65 11.96 -8.19 -17.33
N GLN A 66 12.32 -6.96 -17.74
CA GLN A 66 11.43 -5.79 -17.79
C GLN A 66 10.58 -5.74 -19.07
N GLY A 67 10.63 -6.77 -19.92
CA GLY A 67 9.84 -6.87 -21.15
C GLY A 67 10.45 -6.17 -22.37
N GLN A 68 11.72 -5.71 -22.30
CA GLN A 68 12.38 -5.16 -23.48
C GLN A 68 12.78 -6.29 -24.43
N PRO A 69 12.57 -6.14 -25.75
CA PRO A 69 12.96 -7.16 -26.71
C PRO A 69 14.49 -7.23 -26.86
N ASP A 70 15.02 -8.43 -27.08
CA ASP A 70 16.45 -8.63 -27.36
C ASP A 70 16.78 -8.22 -28.78
N THR A 71 17.26 -7.00 -28.96
CA THR A 71 17.63 -6.44 -30.24
C THR A 71 19.09 -5.99 -30.29
N PRO A 72 19.70 -5.88 -31.50
CA PRO A 72 21.02 -5.32 -31.63
C PRO A 72 21.17 -3.91 -31.03
N GLU A 73 20.12 -3.09 -31.15
CA GLU A 73 20.07 -1.72 -30.63
C GLU A 73 20.14 -1.73 -29.08
N LEU A 74 19.33 -2.59 -28.41
CA LEU A 74 19.37 -2.74 -26.97
C LEU A 74 20.78 -3.19 -26.50
N ARG A 75 21.34 -4.19 -27.20
CA ARG A 75 22.69 -4.68 -26.86
C ARG A 75 23.76 -3.63 -27.04
N ASN A 76 23.67 -2.78 -28.07
CA ASN A 76 24.60 -1.66 -28.30
C ASN A 76 24.41 -0.58 -27.23
N ALA A 77 23.17 -0.22 -26.91
CA ALA A 77 22.90 0.75 -25.83
C ALA A 77 23.48 0.31 -24.47
N ILE A 78 23.37 -0.99 -24.14
CA ILE A 78 23.97 -1.54 -22.90
C ILE A 78 25.51 -1.45 -22.95
N ARG A 79 26.14 -1.73 -24.11
CA ARG A 79 27.60 -1.60 -24.25
C ARG A 79 28.06 -0.16 -24.06
N ASP A 80 27.37 0.77 -24.68
CA ASP A 80 27.69 2.20 -24.59
C ASP A 80 27.50 2.73 -23.16
N GLU A 81 26.43 2.31 -22.49
CA GLU A 81 26.17 2.64 -21.07
C GLU A 81 27.32 2.12 -20.18
N LEU A 82 27.72 0.84 -20.36
CA LEU A 82 28.77 0.22 -19.55
C LEU A 82 30.16 0.81 -19.85
N ASN A 83 30.48 1.10 -21.12
CA ASN A 83 31.72 1.75 -21.48
C ASN A 83 31.82 3.14 -20.87
N THR A 84 30.76 3.95 -20.98
CA THR A 84 30.70 5.28 -20.37
C THR A 84 30.86 5.21 -18.85
N ARG A 85 30.15 4.29 -18.21
CA ARG A 85 30.25 4.05 -16.77
C ARG A 85 31.67 3.70 -16.35
N GLU A 86 32.35 2.81 -17.08
CA GLU A 86 33.72 2.39 -16.78
C GLU A 86 34.70 3.56 -16.93
N LEU A 87 34.55 4.40 -17.95
CA LEU A 87 35.39 5.61 -18.12
C LEU A 87 35.20 6.57 -16.94
N LEU A 88 33.97 6.82 -16.52
CA LEU A 88 33.68 7.67 -15.35
C LEU A 88 34.27 7.11 -14.06
N VAL A 89 34.19 5.80 -13.86
CA VAL A 89 34.76 5.11 -12.69
C VAL A 89 36.29 5.27 -12.68
N ARG A 90 36.96 5.17 -13.84
CA ARG A 90 38.42 5.38 -13.96
C ARG A 90 38.81 6.79 -13.61
N GLU A 91 38.07 7.79 -14.09
CA GLU A 91 38.34 9.20 -13.76
C GLU A 91 38.08 9.49 -12.26
N ALA A 92 37.02 8.94 -11.68
CA ALA A 92 36.78 9.06 -10.25
C ALA A 92 37.92 8.46 -9.41
N LYS A 93 38.41 7.28 -9.79
CA LYS A 93 39.57 6.64 -9.14
C LYS A 93 40.85 7.42 -9.30
N LYS A 94 41.11 8.02 -10.47
CA LYS A 94 42.28 8.95 -10.65
C LYS A 94 42.25 10.14 -9.69
N LYS A 95 41.02 10.61 -9.37
CA LYS A 95 40.83 11.70 -8.39
C LYS A 95 40.82 11.19 -6.93
N GLY A 96 40.95 9.90 -6.71
CA GLY A 96 40.92 9.30 -5.35
C GLY A 96 39.57 9.38 -4.66
N MET A 97 38.44 9.56 -5.40
CA MET A 97 37.13 9.76 -4.82
C MET A 97 36.68 8.52 -4.02
N GLU A 98 37.07 7.31 -4.42
CA GLU A 98 36.79 6.06 -3.72
C GLU A 98 37.47 5.97 -2.35
N LYS A 99 38.41 6.86 -2.03
CA LYS A 99 39.12 6.92 -0.75
C LYS A 99 38.40 7.81 0.28
N SER A 100 37.48 8.65 -0.18
CA SER A 100 36.66 9.47 0.71
C SER A 100 35.84 8.59 1.64
N SER A 101 35.75 8.95 2.92
CA SER A 101 34.94 8.22 3.92
C SER A 101 33.48 8.19 3.51
N ASP A 102 32.94 9.29 3.00
CA ASP A 102 31.55 9.40 2.58
C ASP A 102 31.24 8.49 1.40
N VAL A 103 32.11 8.44 0.39
CA VAL A 103 31.95 7.57 -0.78
C VAL A 103 32.05 6.10 -0.37
N LYS A 104 33.01 5.75 0.50
CA LYS A 104 33.12 4.39 1.05
C LYS A 104 31.87 3.97 1.77
N ASN A 105 31.39 4.79 2.71
CA ASN A 105 30.17 4.49 3.47
C ASN A 105 28.96 4.31 2.55
N GLN A 106 28.80 5.13 1.51
CA GLN A 106 27.74 4.99 0.52
C GLN A 106 27.86 3.68 -0.29
N MET A 107 29.08 3.34 -0.72
CA MET A 107 29.33 2.08 -1.43
C MET A 107 29.04 0.86 -0.54
N ASP A 108 29.48 0.88 0.72
CA ASP A 108 29.25 -0.20 1.67
C ASP A 108 27.74 -0.39 1.97
N LEU A 109 27.02 0.71 2.21
CA LEU A 109 25.57 0.65 2.40
C LEU A 109 24.83 0.17 1.14
N ALA A 110 25.28 0.57 -0.04
CA ALA A 110 24.72 0.09 -1.30
C ALA A 110 24.95 -1.41 -1.48
N ALA A 111 26.15 -1.89 -1.18
CA ALA A 111 26.46 -3.33 -1.21
C ALA A 111 25.64 -4.12 -0.19
N GLN A 112 25.51 -3.63 1.05
CA GLN A 112 24.66 -4.23 2.07
C GLN A 112 23.20 -4.28 1.62
N THR A 113 22.69 -3.22 0.99
CA THR A 113 21.31 -3.19 0.48
C THR A 113 21.06 -4.30 -0.54
N VAL A 114 22.00 -4.53 -1.46
CA VAL A 114 21.91 -5.62 -2.43
C VAL A 114 21.90 -6.99 -1.72
N LEU A 115 22.81 -7.18 -0.76
CA LEU A 115 22.92 -8.42 0.00
C LEU A 115 21.65 -8.70 0.83
N VAL A 116 21.12 -7.69 1.52
CA VAL A 116 19.88 -7.80 2.31
C VAL A 116 18.69 -8.17 1.41
N ARG A 117 18.55 -7.53 0.25
CA ARG A 117 17.48 -7.87 -0.71
C ARG A 117 17.60 -9.31 -1.19
N ALA A 118 18.80 -9.75 -1.56
CA ALA A 118 19.03 -11.11 -1.99
C ALA A 118 18.70 -12.12 -0.88
N TYR A 119 19.12 -11.85 0.35
CA TYR A 119 18.82 -12.68 1.51
C TYR A 119 17.33 -12.77 1.82
N VAL A 120 16.63 -11.63 1.83
CA VAL A 120 15.17 -11.59 2.07
C VAL A 120 14.43 -12.36 0.99
N ALA A 121 14.83 -12.22 -0.29
CA ALA A 121 14.22 -12.95 -1.39
C ALA A 121 14.42 -14.47 -1.26
N ASP A 122 15.61 -14.91 -0.85
CA ASP A 122 15.92 -16.30 -0.60
C ASP A 122 15.14 -16.85 0.59
N TRP A 123 15.08 -16.09 1.69
CA TRP A 123 14.30 -16.46 2.86
C TRP A 123 12.81 -16.63 2.53
N ILE A 124 12.21 -15.71 1.77
CA ILE A 124 10.82 -15.81 1.31
C ILE A 124 10.60 -17.08 0.51
N LYS A 125 11.51 -17.39 -0.40
CA LYS A 125 11.44 -18.60 -1.22
C LYS A 125 11.55 -19.89 -0.39
N ALA A 126 12.42 -19.87 0.62
CA ALA A 126 12.63 -21.00 1.53
C ALA A 126 11.48 -21.17 2.54
N ASN A 127 10.70 -20.08 2.81
CA ASN A 127 9.62 -20.09 3.79
C ASN A 127 8.29 -19.68 3.12
N PRO A 128 7.74 -20.51 2.23
CA PRO A 128 6.46 -20.25 1.58
C PRO A 128 5.33 -20.25 2.61
N ILE A 129 4.36 -19.37 2.43
CA ILE A 129 3.16 -19.35 3.27
C ILE A 129 2.33 -20.61 2.99
N PRO A 130 2.07 -21.46 3.98
CA PRO A 130 1.25 -22.64 3.79
C PRO A 130 -0.20 -22.29 3.41
N ASP A 131 -0.80 -23.01 2.48
CA ASP A 131 -2.20 -22.78 2.05
C ASP A 131 -3.17 -22.88 3.23
N ALA A 132 -2.89 -23.75 4.20
CA ALA A 132 -3.65 -23.85 5.44
C ALA A 132 -3.65 -22.56 6.26
N ALA A 133 -2.53 -21.82 6.29
CA ALA A 133 -2.44 -20.53 6.98
C ALA A 133 -3.27 -19.45 6.26
N LEU A 134 -3.24 -19.45 4.91
CA LEU A 134 -4.05 -18.55 4.10
C LEU A 134 -5.55 -18.80 4.30
N ARG A 135 -5.97 -20.07 4.30
CA ARG A 135 -7.36 -20.43 4.56
C ARG A 135 -7.81 -20.08 5.97
N LYS A 136 -6.95 -20.32 6.97
CA LYS A 136 -7.23 -19.95 8.35
C LYS A 136 -7.45 -18.44 8.49
N GLU A 137 -6.59 -17.63 7.86
CA GLU A 137 -6.73 -16.17 7.87
C GLU A 137 -8.01 -15.72 7.14
N TYR A 138 -8.31 -16.33 6.01
CA TYR A 138 -9.56 -16.08 5.28
C TYR A 138 -10.80 -16.35 6.12
N GLU A 139 -10.87 -17.52 6.78
CA GLU A 139 -12.00 -17.87 7.64
C GLU A 139 -12.09 -16.94 8.87
N ALA A 140 -10.96 -16.49 9.41
CA ALA A 140 -10.97 -15.53 10.51
C ALA A 140 -11.54 -14.17 10.08
N ILE A 141 -11.13 -13.67 8.90
CA ILE A 141 -11.67 -12.43 8.33
C ILE A 141 -13.16 -12.58 8.04
N LYS A 142 -13.57 -13.69 7.43
CA LYS A 142 -14.97 -13.99 7.13
C LYS A 142 -15.83 -14.03 8.41
N ALA A 143 -15.32 -14.66 9.47
CA ALA A 143 -15.99 -14.69 10.75
C ALA A 143 -16.14 -13.30 11.39
N GLN A 144 -15.14 -12.42 11.22
CA GLN A 144 -15.21 -11.04 11.71
C GLN A 144 -16.20 -10.19 10.91
N MET A 145 -16.29 -10.39 9.60
CA MET A 145 -17.26 -9.70 8.76
C MET A 145 -18.68 -10.09 9.09
N GLY A 146 -18.90 -11.35 9.49
CA GLY A 146 -20.24 -11.91 9.70
C GLY A 146 -20.96 -12.18 8.39
N ASP A 147 -22.19 -12.75 8.51
CA ASP A 147 -22.99 -13.16 7.35
C ASP A 147 -23.88 -12.04 6.79
N LYS A 148 -23.91 -10.89 7.47
CA LYS A 148 -24.81 -9.77 7.14
C LYS A 148 -24.04 -8.45 7.10
N GLU A 149 -24.46 -7.56 6.20
CA GLU A 149 -24.14 -6.16 6.19
C GLU A 149 -25.38 -5.34 6.53
N TYR A 150 -25.17 -4.26 7.24
CA TYR A 150 -26.21 -3.37 7.75
C TYR A 150 -26.01 -1.98 7.18
N LYS A 151 -27.06 -1.38 6.63
CA LYS A 151 -27.08 0.04 6.33
C LYS A 151 -27.48 0.77 7.59
N VAL A 152 -26.53 1.51 8.16
CA VAL A 152 -26.62 2.03 9.52
C VAL A 152 -26.59 3.54 9.54
N ARG A 153 -27.42 4.14 10.37
CA ARG A 153 -27.29 5.53 10.78
C ARG A 153 -27.06 5.60 12.29
N HIS A 154 -26.32 6.62 12.73
CA HIS A 154 -26.16 6.87 14.15
C HIS A 154 -26.16 8.35 14.51
N ILE A 155 -26.42 8.63 15.79
CA ILE A 155 -26.25 9.94 16.42
C ILE A 155 -25.38 9.73 17.64
N LEU A 156 -24.24 10.40 17.70
CA LEU A 156 -23.31 10.37 18.82
C LEU A 156 -23.48 11.62 19.67
N VAL A 157 -23.63 11.47 20.97
CA VAL A 157 -23.69 12.58 21.94
C VAL A 157 -22.83 12.29 23.15
N GLU A 158 -22.52 13.32 23.93
CA GLU A 158 -21.65 13.20 25.11
C GLU A 158 -22.37 12.64 26.34
N LYS A 159 -23.66 12.93 26.49
CA LYS A 159 -24.45 12.58 27.67
C LYS A 159 -25.54 11.59 27.35
N GLU A 160 -25.78 10.69 28.29
CA GLU A 160 -26.85 9.70 28.20
C GLU A 160 -28.24 10.36 28.06
N ASP A 161 -28.48 11.44 28.80
CA ASP A 161 -29.78 12.14 28.79
C ASP A 161 -30.06 12.76 27.42
N GLU A 162 -29.04 13.29 26.74
CA GLU A 162 -29.20 13.80 25.37
C GLU A 162 -29.60 12.67 24.39
N ALA A 163 -29.03 11.47 24.56
CA ALA A 163 -29.41 10.31 23.75
C ALA A 163 -30.84 9.85 24.05
N LYS A 164 -31.27 9.86 25.31
CA LYS A 164 -32.68 9.60 25.73
C LYS A 164 -33.65 10.58 25.11
N GLU A 165 -33.33 11.89 25.11
CA GLU A 165 -34.16 12.92 24.46
C GLU A 165 -34.32 12.64 22.96
N ILE A 166 -33.21 12.28 22.27
CA ILE A 166 -33.22 11.94 20.84
C ILE A 166 -34.11 10.72 20.59
N ILE A 167 -33.99 9.68 21.41
CA ILE A 167 -34.85 8.49 21.32
C ILE A 167 -36.31 8.86 21.51
N ALA A 168 -36.62 9.69 22.50
CA ALA A 168 -37.99 10.15 22.75
C ALA A 168 -38.57 10.99 21.59
N ALA A 169 -37.74 11.81 20.94
CA ALA A 169 -38.12 12.58 19.74
C ALA A 169 -38.40 11.65 18.55
N LEU A 170 -37.52 10.64 18.32
CA LEU A 170 -37.72 9.60 17.27
C LEU A 170 -39.02 8.82 17.51
N GLN A 171 -39.34 8.45 18.74
CA GLN A 171 -40.61 7.77 19.12
C GLN A 171 -41.83 8.64 18.84
N LYS A 172 -41.73 9.96 18.89
CA LYS A 172 -42.78 10.90 18.51
C LYS A 172 -42.92 11.12 17.02
N GLY A 173 -41.99 10.60 16.22
CA GLY A 173 -42.03 10.67 14.77
C GLY A 173 -41.08 11.71 14.14
N ASP A 174 -40.20 12.32 14.93
CA ASP A 174 -39.18 13.23 14.39
C ASP A 174 -38.25 12.50 13.45
N LYS A 175 -37.74 13.19 12.43
CA LYS A 175 -36.86 12.60 11.43
C LYS A 175 -35.46 12.39 11.97
N PHE A 176 -34.89 11.21 11.73
CA PHE A 176 -33.55 10.87 12.18
C PHE A 176 -32.50 11.84 11.64
N GLU A 177 -32.63 12.25 10.37
CA GLU A 177 -31.72 13.19 9.71
C GLU A 177 -31.68 14.55 10.41
N THR A 178 -32.84 15.06 10.84
CA THR A 178 -32.93 16.33 11.59
C THR A 178 -32.27 16.23 12.95
N LEU A 179 -32.48 15.12 13.65
CA LEU A 179 -31.88 14.89 14.97
C LEU A 179 -30.37 14.60 14.85
N ALA A 180 -29.90 14.08 13.72
CA ALA A 180 -28.48 13.86 13.45
C ALA A 180 -27.66 15.16 13.39
N GLU A 181 -28.31 16.32 13.20
CA GLU A 181 -27.64 17.63 13.33
C GLU A 181 -27.11 17.89 14.75
N ARG A 182 -27.61 17.17 15.75
CA ARG A 182 -27.11 17.21 17.14
C ARG A 182 -25.91 16.31 17.37
N SER A 183 -25.56 15.46 16.37
CA SER A 183 -24.47 14.50 16.49
C SER A 183 -23.10 15.18 16.67
N LYS A 184 -22.26 14.60 17.49
CA LYS A 184 -20.85 14.96 17.67
C LYS A 184 -19.90 14.21 16.70
N ASP A 185 -20.45 13.30 15.89
CA ASP A 185 -19.67 12.62 14.84
C ASP A 185 -19.58 13.48 13.58
N PRO A 186 -18.41 14.07 13.29
CA PRO A 186 -18.25 14.91 12.10
C PRO A 186 -18.33 14.14 10.78
N GLY A 187 -18.10 12.82 10.81
CA GLY A 187 -18.07 11.97 9.63
C GLY A 187 -19.45 11.70 9.04
N SER A 188 -20.46 11.57 9.89
CA SER A 188 -21.82 11.22 9.48
C SER A 188 -22.84 12.33 9.71
N LYS A 189 -22.58 13.28 10.60
CA LYS A 189 -23.51 14.38 10.95
C LYS A 189 -24.12 15.05 9.72
N ALA A 190 -23.30 15.52 8.79
CA ALA A 190 -23.73 16.22 7.58
C ALA A 190 -24.49 15.34 6.58
N LYS A 191 -24.48 14.01 6.80
CA LYS A 191 -25.18 13.00 5.99
C LYS A 191 -26.40 12.41 6.72
N GLY A 192 -26.95 13.15 7.70
CA GLY A 192 -28.07 12.63 8.48
C GLY A 192 -27.74 11.43 9.37
N GLY A 193 -26.47 11.28 9.76
CA GLY A 193 -25.98 10.17 10.57
C GLY A 193 -25.61 8.91 9.76
N ASP A 194 -25.66 8.95 8.43
CA ASP A 194 -25.42 7.77 7.56
C ASP A 194 -23.96 7.30 7.63
N LEU A 195 -23.79 6.02 7.95
CA LEU A 195 -22.54 5.29 7.98
C LEU A 195 -22.40 4.32 6.80
N ASP A 196 -23.41 4.30 5.90
CA ASP A 196 -23.47 3.39 4.76
C ASP A 196 -23.52 1.89 5.17
N TRP A 197 -23.25 1.01 4.20
CA TRP A 197 -23.24 -0.44 4.42
C TRP A 197 -21.99 -0.88 5.17
N ASN A 198 -22.18 -1.54 6.31
CA ASN A 198 -21.09 -2.01 7.14
C ASN A 198 -21.34 -3.40 7.72
N ALA A 199 -20.27 -4.17 7.83
CA ALA A 199 -20.24 -5.40 8.58
C ALA A 199 -20.16 -5.12 10.10
N PRO A 200 -20.70 -6.01 10.97
CA PRO A 200 -20.63 -5.84 12.43
C PRO A 200 -19.21 -5.65 12.96
N GLY A 201 -18.23 -6.33 12.36
CA GLY A 201 -16.83 -6.26 12.77
C GLY A 201 -16.14 -4.88 12.57
N ASN A 202 -16.78 -3.97 11.83
CA ASN A 202 -16.25 -2.62 11.62
C ASN A 202 -16.52 -1.67 12.79
N PHE A 203 -17.35 -2.07 13.75
CA PHE A 203 -17.75 -1.27 14.90
C PHE A 203 -17.19 -1.81 16.21
N VAL A 204 -17.07 -0.93 17.19
CA VAL A 204 -16.75 -1.35 18.55
C VAL A 204 -17.86 -2.24 19.11
N LYS A 205 -17.49 -3.21 19.93
CA LYS A 205 -18.39 -4.29 20.36
C LYS A 205 -19.75 -3.83 20.91
N PRO A 206 -19.87 -2.82 21.80
CA PRO A 206 -21.19 -2.39 22.30
C PRO A 206 -22.11 -1.86 21.19
N PHE A 207 -21.53 -1.13 20.20
CA PHE A 207 -22.29 -0.64 19.05
C PHE A 207 -22.76 -1.80 18.15
N SER A 208 -21.86 -2.69 17.80
CA SER A 208 -22.13 -3.88 16.97
C SER A 208 -23.20 -4.77 17.62
N ASP A 209 -23.07 -5.07 18.91
CA ASP A 209 -24.02 -5.93 19.66
C ASP A 209 -25.44 -5.32 19.70
N ALA A 210 -25.55 -4.00 19.74
CA ALA A 210 -26.84 -3.32 19.67
C ALA A 210 -27.41 -3.32 18.24
N MET A 211 -26.57 -3.02 17.25
CA MET A 211 -26.92 -2.96 15.84
C MET A 211 -27.50 -4.29 15.31
N VAL A 212 -26.81 -5.40 15.58
CA VAL A 212 -27.22 -6.73 15.06
C VAL A 212 -28.55 -7.24 15.65
N LYS A 213 -28.99 -6.68 16.78
CA LYS A 213 -30.30 -7.00 17.41
C LYS A 213 -31.44 -6.17 16.84
N LEU A 214 -31.15 -5.13 16.08
CA LEU A 214 -32.20 -4.28 15.51
C LEU A 214 -32.77 -4.91 14.24
N PRO A 215 -34.10 -5.01 14.14
CA PRO A 215 -34.75 -5.29 12.88
C PRO A 215 -34.55 -4.16 11.86
N LYS A 216 -34.66 -4.47 10.58
CA LYS A 216 -34.69 -3.48 9.50
C LYS A 216 -35.73 -2.38 9.77
N GLY A 217 -35.34 -1.12 9.57
CA GLY A 217 -36.18 0.05 9.77
C GLY A 217 -36.41 0.44 11.25
N LYS A 218 -35.65 -0.13 12.18
CA LYS A 218 -35.74 0.17 13.62
C LYS A 218 -34.51 0.87 14.15
N PHE A 219 -34.69 1.56 15.28
CA PHE A 219 -33.62 2.22 16.02
C PHE A 219 -33.58 1.75 17.48
N THR A 220 -32.45 2.00 18.16
CA THR A 220 -32.27 1.62 19.57
C THR A 220 -33.24 2.38 20.46
N THR A 221 -33.93 1.66 21.34
CA THR A 221 -34.85 2.22 22.34
C THR A 221 -34.17 2.60 23.65
N GLN A 222 -32.88 2.26 23.76
CA GLN A 222 -32.00 2.65 24.86
C GLN A 222 -30.70 3.21 24.30
N PRO A 223 -30.08 4.20 24.96
CA PRO A 223 -28.75 4.69 24.58
C PRO A 223 -27.70 3.58 24.63
N VAL A 224 -26.78 3.57 23.66
CA VAL A 224 -25.67 2.62 23.60
C VAL A 224 -24.37 3.32 23.97
N GLN A 225 -23.76 2.94 25.09
CA GLN A 225 -22.51 3.51 25.56
C GLN A 225 -21.30 2.87 24.87
N THR A 226 -20.38 3.69 24.40
CA THR A 226 -19.05 3.27 23.90
C THR A 226 -17.96 4.19 24.48
N GLN A 227 -16.70 3.93 24.13
CA GLN A 227 -15.60 4.82 24.49
C GLN A 227 -15.69 6.22 23.86
N PHE A 228 -16.54 6.43 22.85
CA PHE A 228 -16.70 7.69 22.14
C PHE A 228 -17.85 8.54 22.71
N GLY A 229 -18.71 7.95 23.51
CA GLY A 229 -19.91 8.59 24.06
C GLY A 229 -21.13 7.69 23.95
N TRP A 230 -22.29 8.33 23.83
CA TRP A 230 -23.60 7.67 23.78
C TRP A 230 -24.17 7.73 22.37
N HIS A 231 -24.60 6.57 21.86
CA HIS A 231 -25.11 6.43 20.51
C HIS A 231 -26.59 6.10 20.51
N VAL A 232 -27.30 6.69 19.54
CA VAL A 232 -28.60 6.23 19.06
C VAL A 232 -28.36 5.64 17.68
N ILE A 233 -28.69 4.36 17.49
CA ILE A 233 -28.36 3.59 16.28
C ILE A 233 -29.66 3.22 15.55
N ALA A 234 -29.70 3.40 14.24
CA ALA A 234 -30.79 2.96 13.38
C ALA A 234 -30.24 2.02 12.31
N VAL A 235 -30.98 0.95 12.01
CA VAL A 235 -30.71 0.01 10.91
C VAL A 235 -31.75 0.23 9.83
N ASP A 236 -31.35 0.82 8.72
CA ASP A 236 -32.28 1.08 7.61
C ASP A 236 -32.52 -0.16 6.77
N GLU A 237 -31.44 -0.88 6.47
CA GLU A 237 -31.49 -2.10 5.66
C GLU A 237 -30.50 -3.15 6.16
N ILE A 238 -30.79 -4.41 5.82
CA ILE A 238 -29.95 -5.58 6.10
C ILE A 238 -29.83 -6.39 4.80
N ARG A 239 -28.62 -6.82 4.46
CA ARG A 239 -28.38 -7.72 3.32
C ARG A 239 -27.39 -8.80 3.69
N ASP A 240 -27.29 -9.84 2.88
CA ASP A 240 -26.23 -10.83 3.01
C ASP A 240 -24.89 -10.21 2.65
N ALA A 241 -23.87 -10.48 3.47
CA ALA A 241 -22.52 -10.03 3.23
C ALA A 241 -21.94 -10.71 1.98
N LYS A 242 -21.41 -9.91 1.06
CA LYS A 242 -20.71 -10.44 -0.11
C LYS A 242 -19.26 -10.66 0.24
N VAL A 243 -18.93 -11.84 0.76
CA VAL A 243 -17.54 -12.23 1.00
C VAL A 243 -16.94 -12.71 -0.32
N PRO A 244 -15.87 -12.06 -0.83
CA PRO A 244 -15.22 -12.52 -2.05
C PRO A 244 -14.69 -13.94 -1.89
N PRO A 245 -14.71 -14.77 -2.94
CA PRO A 245 -14.16 -16.13 -2.89
C PRO A 245 -12.68 -16.14 -2.48
N PHE A 246 -12.26 -17.20 -1.79
CA PHE A 246 -10.87 -17.36 -1.33
C PHE A 246 -9.83 -17.13 -2.43
N GLU A 247 -10.06 -17.69 -3.61
CA GLU A 247 -9.11 -17.60 -4.72
C GLU A 247 -8.92 -16.15 -5.23
N GLU A 248 -9.94 -15.30 -5.10
CA GLU A 248 -9.88 -13.90 -5.48
C GLU A 248 -9.03 -13.07 -4.51
N VAL A 249 -9.12 -13.36 -3.22
CA VAL A 249 -8.39 -12.63 -2.17
C VAL A 249 -7.07 -13.28 -1.78
N LYS A 250 -6.81 -14.50 -2.23
CA LYS A 250 -5.61 -15.29 -1.93
C LYS A 250 -4.30 -14.52 -2.17
N PRO A 251 -4.09 -13.80 -3.29
CA PRO A 251 -2.87 -13.04 -3.51
C PRO A 251 -2.65 -11.94 -2.45
N GLN A 252 -3.71 -11.25 -2.04
CA GLN A 252 -3.65 -10.20 -1.03
C GLN A 252 -3.35 -10.78 0.36
N LEU A 253 -4.00 -11.91 0.71
CA LEU A 253 -3.73 -12.64 1.95
C LEU A 253 -2.27 -13.12 2.00
N GLN A 254 -1.76 -13.62 0.87
CA GLN A 254 -0.37 -14.06 0.76
C GLN A 254 0.61 -12.92 1.03
N GLN A 255 0.41 -11.75 0.42
CA GLN A 255 1.24 -10.58 0.66
C GLN A 255 1.19 -10.13 2.12
N ARG A 256 -0.01 -10.08 2.71
CA ARG A 256 -0.20 -9.69 4.12
C ARG A 256 0.51 -10.64 5.07
N LEU A 257 0.28 -11.95 4.92
CA LEU A 257 0.92 -12.96 5.78
C LEU A 257 2.43 -12.98 5.58
N GLN A 258 2.92 -12.83 4.35
CA GLN A 258 4.34 -12.74 4.07
C GLN A 258 5.01 -11.57 4.80
N ALA A 259 4.36 -10.41 4.81
CA ALA A 259 4.85 -9.26 5.57
C ALA A 259 4.88 -9.55 7.08
N GLN A 260 3.86 -10.22 7.63
CA GLN A 260 3.81 -10.60 9.04
C GLN A 260 4.91 -11.62 9.40
N TYR A 261 5.13 -12.64 8.56
CA TYR A 261 6.19 -13.64 8.80
C TYR A 261 7.57 -13.00 8.76
N LEU A 262 7.81 -12.08 7.82
CA LEU A 262 9.08 -11.32 7.76
C LEU A 262 9.27 -10.43 9.01
N ASP A 263 8.25 -9.72 9.45
CA ASP A 263 8.32 -8.89 10.65
C ASP A 263 8.64 -9.74 11.89
N GLN A 264 7.97 -10.88 12.02
CA GLN A 264 8.25 -11.84 13.10
C GLN A 264 9.70 -12.34 13.03
N TYR A 265 10.16 -12.72 11.84
CA TYR A 265 11.53 -13.16 11.64
C TYR A 265 12.56 -12.07 12.01
N PHE A 266 12.31 -10.82 11.63
CA PHE A 266 13.18 -9.70 11.99
C PHE A 266 13.19 -9.42 13.52
N LYS A 267 12.05 -9.60 14.19
CA LYS A 267 11.97 -9.52 15.66
C LYS A 267 12.82 -10.60 16.32
N GLU A 268 12.74 -11.82 15.80
CA GLU A 268 13.55 -12.94 16.31
C GLU A 268 15.06 -12.74 16.07
N LEU A 269 15.44 -12.22 14.89
CA LEU A 269 16.84 -11.88 14.61
C LEU A 269 17.38 -10.82 15.58
N ARG A 270 16.61 -9.76 15.81
CA ARG A 270 16.98 -8.71 16.78
C ARG A 270 17.11 -9.26 18.19
N ALA A 271 16.16 -10.03 18.63
CA ALA A 271 16.20 -10.65 19.96
C ALA A 271 17.41 -11.56 20.14
N LYS A 272 17.77 -12.36 19.12
CA LYS A 272 18.98 -13.20 19.14
C LYS A 272 20.28 -12.39 19.16
N ALA A 273 20.28 -11.21 18.56
CA ALA A 273 21.44 -10.31 18.53
C ALA A 273 21.53 -9.39 19.76
N GLY A 274 20.52 -9.37 20.62
CA GLY A 274 20.44 -8.45 21.76
C GLY A 274 20.19 -6.98 21.35
N ALA A 275 19.56 -6.75 20.18
CA ALA A 275 19.32 -5.44 19.60
C ALA A 275 17.83 -5.03 19.63
#